data_1c4eca87185ca16a1e57cbaff5046f82
#
_entry.id   1c4eca87185ca16a1e57cbaff5046f82
#
_cell.length_a   1.000
_cell.length_b   1.000
_cell.length_c   1.000
_cell.angle_alpha   90.00
_cell.angle_beta   90.00
_cell.angle_gamma   90.00
#
_symmetry.space_group_name_H-M   'P 1'
#
loop_
_entity.id
_entity.type
_entity.pdbx_description
1 polymer ?
#
loop_
_entity_poly.entity_id
_entity_poly.type
_entity_poly.pdbx_seq_one_letter_code
_entity_poly.pdbx_strand_id
1 'polypeptide(L)'
;MENHTTPRTTWTPRIARRLEIVTTGGMDSILRIGAAMSADGYPVRDFTADVRDGVPYSSVTCTVSLTSAEAATFTERLGTLPAVISVEPC
;
A
#
# COMPACT_ATOMS: atom_id res chain seq x y z
N MET A 1 4.40 14.94 -35.78
CA MET A 1 4.27 14.87 -35.07
C MET A 1 4.05 14.44 -34.63
N GLU A 2 4.22 14.34 -34.30
CA GLU A 2 4.18 14.02 -33.60
C GLU A 2 3.84 13.65 -32.91
N ASN A 3 3.87 13.35 -32.94
CA ASN A 3 3.66 13.13 -32.08
C ASN A 3 3.31 12.62 -31.61
N HIS A 4 3.52 12.10 -31.45
CA HIS A 4 3.30 11.80 -30.74
C HIS A 4 3.29 11.17 -30.15
N THR A 5 3.26 10.96 -30.08
CA THR A 5 3.47 10.45 -29.52
C THR A 5 3.78 10.18 -28.41
N THR A 6 3.91 9.37 -28.11
CA THR A 6 4.54 9.30 -26.89
C THR A 6 3.86 9.79 -25.65
N PRO A 7 3.21 10.84 -25.62
CA PRO A 7 2.59 11.36 -24.41
C PRO A 7 1.73 10.38 -23.66
N ARG A 8 1.14 9.47 -24.36
CA ARG A 8 0.25 8.50 -23.78
C ARG A 8 0.95 7.57 -22.80
N THR A 9 2.21 7.23 -23.10
CA THR A 9 2.96 6.33 -22.23
C THR A 9 3.41 7.01 -20.95
N THR A 10 3.55 8.33 -20.97
CA THR A 10 3.94 9.07 -19.78
C THR A 10 2.74 9.55 -18.99
N TRP A 11 1.56 9.48 -19.59
CA TRP A 11 0.36 9.97 -18.94
C TRP A 11 -0.48 8.80 -18.43
N THR A 12 -0.11 8.31 -17.28
CA THR A 12 -0.86 7.26 -16.60
C THR A 12 -1.45 7.87 -15.33
N PRO A 13 -2.77 7.87 -15.21
CA PRO A 13 -3.38 8.52 -14.06
C PRO A 13 -3.14 7.76 -12.78
N ARG A 14 -2.95 8.51 -11.71
CA ARG A 14 -2.97 7.96 -10.36
C ARG A 14 -4.38 8.05 -9.84
N ILE A 15 -4.88 6.93 -9.34
CA ILE A 15 -6.20 6.91 -8.74
C ILE A 15 -6.08 6.49 -7.29
N ALA A 16 -7.04 6.94 -6.48
CA ALA A 16 -7.08 6.58 -5.08
C ALA A 16 -7.43 5.10 -4.97
N ARG A 17 -6.57 4.35 -4.29
CA ARG A 17 -6.74 2.90 -4.11
C ARG A 17 -6.78 2.60 -2.64
N ARG A 18 -7.80 1.88 -2.23
CA ARG A 18 -7.94 1.48 -0.85
C ARG A 18 -7.38 0.07 -0.69
N LEU A 19 -6.53 -0.10 0.30
CA LEU A 19 -5.84 -1.37 0.54
C LEU A 19 -6.09 -1.83 1.96
N GLU A 20 -6.14 -3.16 2.11
CA GLU A 20 -6.17 -3.80 3.41
C GLU A 20 -4.95 -4.70 3.55
N ILE A 21 -4.20 -4.50 4.61
CA ILE A 21 -3.02 -5.30 4.91
C ILE A 21 -3.30 -6.07 6.19
N VAL A 22 -3.17 -7.39 6.12
CA VAL A 22 -3.30 -8.26 7.28
C VAL A 22 -1.91 -8.68 7.71
N THR A 23 -1.62 -8.55 8.99
CA THR A 23 -0.28 -8.81 9.53
C THR A 23 -0.37 -9.49 10.88
N THR A 24 0.72 -10.13 11.30
CA THR A 24 0.88 -10.59 12.67
C THR A 24 1.71 -9.57 13.44
N GLY A 25 1.90 -9.76 14.74
CA GLY A 25 2.87 -9.00 15.51
C GLY A 25 2.38 -7.71 16.13
N GLY A 26 1.12 -7.38 15.98
CA GLY A 26 0.53 -6.23 16.67
C GLY A 26 1.12 -4.89 16.25
N MET A 27 1.25 -3.97 17.20
CA MET A 27 1.64 -2.59 16.92
C MET A 27 3.01 -2.46 16.27
N ASP A 28 3.96 -3.31 16.63
CA ASP A 28 5.29 -3.27 16.01
C ASP A 28 5.22 -3.47 14.51
N SER A 29 4.40 -4.41 14.06
CA SER A 29 4.20 -4.66 12.63
C SER A 29 3.48 -3.50 11.97
N ILE A 30 2.50 -2.91 12.63
CA ILE A 30 1.79 -1.74 12.11
C ILE A 30 2.76 -0.60 11.86
N LEU A 31 3.67 -0.36 12.81
CA LEU A 31 4.66 0.71 12.66
C LEU A 31 5.63 0.43 11.52
N ARG A 32 6.02 -0.83 11.33
CA ARG A 32 6.89 -1.21 10.21
C ARG A 32 6.19 -0.99 8.87
N ILE A 33 4.92 -1.35 8.80
CA ILE A 33 4.12 -1.13 7.58
C ILE A 33 4.06 0.36 7.28
N GLY A 34 3.76 1.19 8.27
CA GLY A 34 3.72 2.64 8.11
C GLY A 34 5.05 3.19 7.64
N ALA A 35 6.15 2.72 8.22
CA ALA A 35 7.48 3.17 7.83
C ALA A 35 7.80 2.77 6.39
N ALA A 36 7.44 1.56 5.98
CA ALA A 36 7.66 1.10 4.61
C ALA A 36 6.87 1.94 3.61
N MET A 37 5.63 2.25 3.92
CA MET A 37 4.81 3.10 3.07
C MET A 37 5.40 4.50 2.94
N SER A 38 5.86 5.05 4.06
CA SER A 38 6.48 6.38 4.07
C SER A 38 7.75 6.42 3.23
N ALA A 39 8.52 5.33 3.27
CA ALA A 39 9.77 5.24 2.52
C ALA A 39 9.53 5.25 1.00
N ASP A 40 8.39 4.75 0.54
CA ASP A 40 8.06 4.76 -0.88
C ASP A 40 7.71 6.16 -1.39
N GLY A 41 7.41 7.10 -0.49
CA GLY A 41 7.20 8.48 -0.88
C GLY A 41 5.82 8.82 -1.42
N TYR A 42 4.91 7.86 -1.48
CA TYR A 42 3.55 8.13 -1.92
C TYR A 42 2.70 8.66 -0.76
N PRO A 43 1.85 9.65 -1.01
CA PRO A 43 0.96 10.15 0.05
C PRO A 43 -0.03 9.06 0.47
N VAL A 44 -0.04 8.75 1.76
CA VAL A 44 -0.95 7.76 2.33
C VAL A 44 -1.97 8.50 3.17
N ARG A 45 -3.24 8.18 2.97
CA ARG A 45 -4.36 8.80 3.70
C ARG A 45 -5.20 7.72 4.36
N ASP A 46 -5.99 8.15 5.32
CA ASP A 46 -6.98 7.28 5.97
C ASP A 46 -6.35 6.01 6.53
N PHE A 47 -5.17 6.15 7.10
CA PHE A 47 -4.44 5.04 7.68
C PHE A 47 -5.12 4.65 8.99
N THR A 48 -5.70 3.44 9.02
CA THR A 48 -6.43 2.95 10.18
C THR A 48 -5.93 1.57 10.53
N ALA A 49 -5.59 1.37 11.79
CA ALA A 49 -5.12 0.08 12.28
C ALA A 49 -6.15 -0.51 13.24
N ASP A 50 -6.34 -1.83 13.13
CA ASP A 50 -7.19 -2.59 14.03
C ASP A 50 -6.34 -3.65 14.71
N VAL A 51 -5.97 -3.38 15.96
CA VAL A 51 -5.15 -4.27 16.77
C VAL A 51 -5.97 -4.67 17.99
N ARG A 52 -6.18 -5.99 18.15
CA ARG A 52 -7.02 -6.51 19.23
C ARG A 52 -6.23 -7.48 20.09
N ASP A 53 -6.44 -7.38 21.41
CA ASP A 53 -5.84 -8.30 22.34
C ASP A 53 -6.37 -9.70 22.12
N GLY A 54 -5.49 -10.69 22.18
CA GLY A 54 -5.87 -12.07 22.08
C GLY A 54 -6.15 -12.56 20.65
N VAL A 55 -6.07 -11.68 19.68
CA VAL A 55 -6.23 -12.03 18.27
C VAL A 55 -4.85 -12.02 17.62
N PRO A 56 -4.45 -13.11 16.94
CA PRO A 56 -3.10 -13.19 16.37
C PRO A 56 -2.88 -12.31 15.16
N TYR A 57 -3.94 -11.74 14.61
CA TYR A 57 -3.84 -10.93 13.40
C TYR A 57 -4.27 -9.49 13.68
N SER A 58 -3.60 -8.58 13.01
CA SER A 58 -3.98 -7.16 12.99
C SER A 58 -4.19 -6.75 11.55
N SER A 59 -4.92 -5.68 11.33
CA SER A 59 -5.14 -5.19 9.99
C SER A 59 -4.92 -3.69 9.91
N VAL A 60 -4.52 -3.26 8.73
CA VAL A 60 -4.37 -1.85 8.39
C VAL A 60 -5.16 -1.59 7.12
N THR A 61 -5.96 -0.54 7.13
CA THR A 61 -6.57 -0.04 5.89
C THR A 61 -5.99 1.34 5.61
N CYS A 62 -5.81 1.64 4.34
CA CYS A 62 -5.30 2.94 3.93
C CYS A 62 -5.71 3.25 2.51
N THR A 63 -5.56 4.51 2.13
CA THR A 63 -5.82 4.98 0.77
C THR A 63 -4.55 5.60 0.22
N VAL A 64 -4.14 5.15 -0.96
CA VAL A 64 -2.93 5.64 -1.63
C VAL A 64 -3.24 5.91 -3.08
N SER A 65 -2.79 7.04 -3.59
CA SER A 65 -2.97 7.39 -5.01
C SER A 65 -1.82 6.82 -5.81
N LEU A 66 -2.11 5.87 -6.68
CA LEU A 66 -1.10 5.12 -7.43
C LEU A 66 -1.58 4.85 -8.85
N THR A 67 -0.63 4.77 -9.77
CA THR A 67 -0.89 4.18 -11.09
C THR A 67 -1.01 2.66 -10.93
N SER A 68 -1.47 1.99 -11.99
CA SER A 68 -1.56 0.52 -11.95
C SER A 68 -0.20 -0.13 -11.70
N ALA A 69 0.84 0.37 -12.37
CA ALA A 69 2.20 -0.18 -12.20
C ALA A 69 2.73 0.09 -10.79
N GLU A 70 2.50 1.29 -10.28
CA GLU A 70 2.92 1.64 -8.92
C GLU A 70 2.20 0.77 -7.90
N ALA A 71 0.90 0.51 -8.13
CA ALA A 71 0.11 -0.31 -7.22
C ALA A 71 0.66 -1.73 -7.14
N ALA A 72 1.05 -2.31 -8.27
CA ALA A 72 1.63 -3.65 -8.29
C ALA A 72 2.93 -3.70 -7.49
N THR A 73 3.82 -2.74 -7.70
CA THR A 73 5.09 -2.67 -7.00
C THR A 73 4.89 -2.41 -5.50
N PHE A 74 3.99 -1.50 -5.18
CA PHE A 74 3.70 -1.13 -3.79
C PHE A 74 3.16 -2.35 -3.02
N THR A 75 2.21 -3.05 -3.61
CA THR A 75 1.63 -4.25 -3.01
C THR A 75 2.69 -5.34 -2.81
N GLU A 76 3.54 -5.53 -3.81
CA GLU A 76 4.60 -6.52 -3.74
C GLU A 76 5.58 -6.21 -2.60
N ARG A 77 5.99 -4.96 -2.49
CA ARG A 77 6.91 -4.55 -1.43
C ARG A 77 6.35 -4.77 -0.04
N LEU A 78 5.10 -4.40 0.16
CA LEU A 78 4.46 -4.62 1.45
C LEU A 78 4.37 -6.10 1.77
N GLY A 79 4.12 -6.92 0.76
CA GLY A 79 4.03 -8.37 0.94
C GLY A 79 5.35 -9.02 1.33
N THR A 80 6.48 -8.34 1.12
CA THR A 80 7.79 -8.87 1.52
C THR A 80 8.12 -8.62 2.99
N LEU A 81 7.35 -7.79 3.68
CA LEU A 81 7.60 -7.54 5.10
C LEU A 81 7.32 -8.81 5.90
N PRO A 82 8.18 -9.17 6.86
CA PRO A 82 8.14 -10.49 7.49
C PRO A 82 6.81 -10.87 8.13
N ALA A 83 6.12 -9.93 8.71
CA ALA A 83 4.89 -10.23 9.44
C ALA A 83 3.63 -10.12 8.59
N VAL A 84 3.74 -9.62 7.36
CA VAL A 84 2.58 -9.37 6.51
C VAL A 84 2.09 -10.69 5.92
N ILE A 85 0.80 -10.95 6.08
CA ILE A 85 0.14 -12.15 5.58
C ILE A 85 -0.48 -11.91 4.21
N SER A 86 -1.14 -10.76 4.04
CA SER A 86 -1.80 -10.43 2.77
C SER A 86 -1.88 -8.93 2.58
N VAL A 87 -1.90 -8.53 1.31
CA VAL A 87 -2.12 -7.15 0.90
C VAL A 87 -3.13 -7.22 -0.24
N GLU A 88 -4.31 -6.65 -0.04
CA GLU A 88 -5.38 -6.76 -1.01
C GLU A 88 -6.13 -5.45 -1.17
N PRO A 89 -6.71 -5.20 -2.35
CA PRO A 89 -7.60 -4.05 -2.50
C PRO A 89 -8.87 -4.26 -1.70
N CYS A 90 -9.38 -3.18 -1.18
CA CYS A 90 -10.65 -3.22 -0.46
C CYS A 90 -11.83 -3.00 -1.39
#